data_b82da166abab43e30fe6ab4bb9fb7e69
#
_entry.id   b82da166abab43e30fe6ab4bb9fb7e69
#
_cell.length_a   1.000
_cell.length_b   1.000
_cell.length_c   1.000
_cell.angle_alpha   90.00
_cell.angle_beta   90.00
_cell.angle_gamma   90.00
#
_symmetry.space_group_name_H-M   'P 1'
#
loop_
_entity.id
_entity.type
_entity.pdbx_description
1 polymer ?
#
loop_
_entity_poly.entity_id
_entity_poly.type
_entity_poly.pdbx_seq_one_letter_code
_entity_poly.pdbx_strand_id
1 'polypeptide(L)'
;EPIILTSTLIHVGYSNSFIVNEYGILTGYVLPILLLPSFFTLAISQALLPTVTRLYYKNDIKGVKRKIKQALFFSLLIGIPTTILLMIEPEFFLNLIYHTKKGANYMVFLAPFCLLQYIEAPLAFSLDAIGKSKDNMKATLYGTIVRTALLFLLAFLKIGIWCLIISTALNIIVITFYNLYKIRRYLK
;
A
#
# COMPACT_ATOMS: atom_id res chain seq x y z
N GLU A 1 -14.53 -6.47 2.93
CA GLU A 1 -13.66 -6.39 4.13
C GLU A 1 -14.41 -5.87 5.37
N PRO A 2 -15.17 -4.74 5.31
CA PRO A 2 -15.89 -4.25 6.50
C PRO A 2 -16.79 -5.31 7.13
N ILE A 3 -17.50 -6.07 6.32
CA ILE A 3 -18.43 -7.12 6.79
C ILE A 3 -17.67 -8.21 7.56
N ILE A 4 -16.54 -8.69 7.03
CA ILE A 4 -15.73 -9.73 7.67
C ILE A 4 -15.16 -9.20 8.99
N LEU A 5 -14.59 -7.99 8.98
CA LEU A 5 -14.07 -7.35 10.18
C LEU A 5 -15.14 -7.20 11.25
N THR A 6 -16.28 -6.61 10.88
CA THR A 6 -17.37 -6.34 11.83
C THR A 6 -17.94 -7.64 12.40
N SER A 7 -18.27 -8.62 11.56
CA SER A 7 -18.84 -9.89 12.02
C SER A 7 -17.86 -10.66 12.93
N THR A 8 -16.56 -10.67 12.58
CA THR A 8 -15.55 -11.38 13.38
C THR A 8 -15.31 -10.69 14.73
N LEU A 9 -15.16 -9.36 14.74
CA LEU A 9 -14.93 -8.61 15.99
C LEU A 9 -16.16 -8.62 16.92
N ILE A 10 -17.38 -8.59 16.38
CA ILE A 10 -18.61 -8.77 17.20
C ILE A 10 -18.61 -10.16 17.82
N HIS A 11 -18.28 -11.19 17.06
CA HIS A 11 -18.23 -12.57 17.58
C HIS A 11 -17.19 -12.73 18.72
N VAL A 12 -16.11 -11.97 18.65
CA VAL A 12 -15.05 -11.93 19.67
C VAL A 12 -15.42 -11.08 20.91
N GLY A 13 -16.53 -10.32 20.85
CA GLY A 13 -17.10 -9.59 22.01
C GLY A 13 -16.88 -8.06 21.97
N TYR A 14 -16.45 -7.47 20.85
CA TYR A 14 -16.38 -6.02 20.71
C TYR A 14 -17.74 -5.42 20.38
N SER A 15 -18.03 -4.22 20.91
CA SER A 15 -19.27 -3.51 20.60
C SER A 15 -19.23 -2.97 19.15
N ASN A 16 -20.38 -2.97 18.49
CA ASN A 16 -20.50 -2.45 17.14
C ASN A 16 -20.08 -0.97 17.04
N SER A 17 -20.41 -0.16 18.05
CA SER A 17 -20.02 1.24 18.12
C SER A 17 -18.50 1.44 18.15
N PHE A 18 -17.79 0.60 18.91
CA PHE A 18 -16.32 0.61 18.94
C PHE A 18 -15.73 0.27 17.57
N ILE A 19 -16.22 -0.80 16.94
CA ILE A 19 -15.71 -1.26 15.63
C ILE A 19 -15.90 -0.19 14.57
N VAL A 20 -17.11 0.38 14.47
CA VAL A 20 -17.44 1.42 13.49
C VAL A 20 -16.59 2.68 13.71
N ASN A 21 -16.41 3.10 14.96
CA ASN A 21 -15.58 4.27 15.28
C ASN A 21 -14.11 4.06 14.90
N GLU A 22 -13.51 2.95 15.34
CA GLU A 22 -12.09 2.67 15.05
C GLU A 22 -11.83 2.43 13.55
N TYR A 23 -12.74 1.71 12.89
CA TYR A 23 -12.69 1.54 11.44
C TYR A 23 -12.82 2.89 10.70
N GLY A 24 -13.72 3.76 11.16
CA GLY A 24 -13.90 5.10 10.63
C GLY A 24 -12.66 5.99 10.81
N ILE A 25 -11.99 5.92 11.97
CA ILE A 25 -10.72 6.63 12.20
C ILE A 25 -9.64 6.14 11.23
N LEU A 26 -9.49 4.83 11.08
CA LEU A 26 -8.48 4.26 10.20
C LEU A 26 -8.74 4.60 8.73
N THR A 27 -9.96 4.36 8.24
CA THR A 27 -10.28 4.51 6.82
C THR A 27 -10.66 5.92 6.41
N GLY A 28 -11.21 6.70 7.34
CA GLY A 28 -11.65 8.09 7.08
C GLY A 28 -10.59 9.13 7.32
N TYR A 29 -9.64 8.92 8.24
CA TYR A 29 -8.61 9.91 8.59
C TYR A 29 -7.19 9.44 8.25
N VAL A 30 -6.79 8.25 8.72
CA VAL A 30 -5.40 7.79 8.64
C VAL A 30 -5.01 7.39 7.23
N LEU A 31 -5.75 6.46 6.61
CA LEU A 31 -5.42 5.95 5.27
C LEU A 31 -5.44 7.04 4.19
N PRO A 32 -6.41 7.98 4.13
CA PRO A 32 -6.36 9.04 3.14
C PRO A 32 -5.09 9.88 3.21
N ILE A 33 -4.63 10.26 4.40
CA ILE A 33 -3.38 11.03 4.56
C ILE A 33 -2.17 10.20 4.11
N LEU A 34 -2.08 8.94 4.55
CA LEU A 34 -0.99 8.05 4.18
C LEU A 34 -0.92 7.77 2.68
N LEU A 35 -2.06 7.81 1.98
CA LEU A 35 -2.12 7.54 0.54
C LEU A 35 -1.94 8.80 -0.33
N LEU A 36 -1.93 10.02 0.23
CA LEU A 36 -1.74 11.24 -0.55
C LEU A 36 -0.49 11.21 -1.47
N PRO A 37 0.70 10.78 -1.01
CA PRO A 37 1.86 10.71 -1.88
C PRO A 37 1.73 9.71 -3.03
N SER A 38 0.83 8.72 -2.90
CA SER A 38 0.59 7.73 -3.95
C SER A 38 0.06 8.35 -5.25
N PHE A 39 -0.63 9.48 -5.20
CA PHE A 39 -1.09 10.18 -6.41
C PHE A 39 0.08 10.61 -7.29
N PHE A 40 1.16 11.10 -6.70
CA PHE A 40 2.36 11.47 -7.45
C PHE A 40 3.05 10.26 -8.05
N THR A 41 3.21 9.19 -7.26
CA THR A 41 3.86 7.97 -7.74
C THR A 41 3.04 7.27 -8.83
N LEU A 42 1.71 7.34 -8.75
CA LEU A 42 0.80 6.85 -9.77
C LEU A 42 0.93 7.66 -11.07
N ALA A 43 0.96 8.99 -11.00
CA ALA A 43 1.13 9.87 -12.16
C ALA A 43 2.47 9.61 -12.86
N ILE A 44 3.58 9.49 -12.10
CA ILE A 44 4.91 9.15 -12.63
C ILE A 44 4.86 7.80 -13.36
N SER A 45 4.20 6.81 -12.75
CA SER A 45 4.09 5.44 -13.29
C SER A 45 3.30 5.40 -14.59
N GLN A 46 2.18 6.11 -14.65
CA GLN A 46 1.36 6.25 -15.85
C GLN A 46 2.12 6.94 -17.00
N ALA A 47 2.86 8.00 -16.70
CA ALA A 47 3.68 8.71 -17.70
C ALA A 47 4.82 7.85 -18.27
N LEU A 48 5.34 6.91 -17.47
CA LEU A 48 6.42 6.01 -17.89
C LEU A 48 5.94 4.79 -18.68
N LEU A 49 4.69 4.38 -18.53
CA LEU A 49 4.12 3.19 -19.14
C LEU A 49 4.37 3.12 -20.67
N PRO A 50 4.03 4.13 -21.50
CA PRO A 50 4.25 4.06 -22.95
C PRO A 50 5.72 3.99 -23.33
N THR A 51 6.59 4.64 -22.55
CA THR A 51 8.04 4.62 -22.82
C THR A 51 8.63 3.24 -22.51
N VAL A 52 8.26 2.64 -21.40
CA VAL A 52 8.70 1.29 -21.01
C VAL A 52 8.20 0.25 -22.01
N THR A 53 6.94 0.33 -22.42
CA THR A 53 6.35 -0.53 -23.45
C THR A 53 7.14 -0.45 -24.76
N ARG A 54 7.40 0.76 -25.26
CA ARG A 54 8.16 0.97 -26.49
C ARG A 54 9.57 0.39 -26.42
N LEU A 55 10.29 0.60 -25.31
CA LEU A 55 11.64 0.08 -25.11
C LEU A 55 11.65 -1.45 -25.04
N TYR A 56 10.66 -2.03 -24.38
CA TYR A 56 10.54 -3.48 -24.24
C TYR A 56 10.32 -4.17 -25.59
N TYR A 57 9.40 -3.64 -26.42
CA TYR A 57 9.16 -4.18 -27.78
C TYR A 57 10.33 -3.94 -28.74
N LYS A 58 11.22 -2.98 -28.46
CA LYS A 58 12.49 -2.80 -29.17
C LYS A 58 13.62 -3.70 -28.66
N ASN A 59 13.35 -4.61 -27.72
CA ASN A 59 14.33 -5.44 -27.03
C ASN A 59 15.44 -4.67 -26.29
N ASP A 60 15.22 -3.38 -25.98
CA ASP A 60 16.14 -2.57 -25.17
C ASP A 60 15.87 -2.78 -23.66
N ILE A 61 16.28 -3.95 -23.16
CA ILE A 61 16.12 -4.31 -21.74
C ILE A 61 16.91 -3.36 -20.82
N LYS A 62 18.06 -2.84 -21.29
CA LYS A 62 18.84 -1.86 -20.51
C LYS A 62 18.07 -0.56 -20.33
N GLY A 63 17.45 -0.07 -21.40
CA GLY A 63 16.58 1.11 -21.36
C GLY A 63 15.36 0.91 -20.45
N VAL A 64 14.71 -0.26 -20.51
CA VAL A 64 13.61 -0.62 -19.63
C VAL A 64 14.04 -0.55 -18.16
N LYS A 65 15.13 -1.23 -17.80
CA LYS A 65 15.67 -1.21 -16.42
C LYS A 65 15.97 0.21 -15.93
N ARG A 66 16.57 1.03 -16.80
CA ARG A 66 16.89 2.43 -16.48
C ARG A 66 15.63 3.23 -16.17
N LYS A 67 14.58 3.08 -16.98
CA LYS A 67 13.30 3.79 -16.79
C LYS A 67 12.56 3.35 -15.53
N ILE A 68 12.52 2.05 -15.25
CA ILE A 68 11.94 1.54 -14.01
C ILE A 68 12.69 2.06 -12.77
N LYS A 69 14.04 2.03 -12.79
CA LYS A 69 14.86 2.60 -11.72
C LYS A 69 14.60 4.09 -11.51
N GLN A 70 14.43 4.83 -12.62
CA GLN A 70 14.10 6.25 -12.56
C GLN A 70 12.74 6.49 -11.89
N ALA A 71 11.71 5.70 -12.23
CA ALA A 71 10.40 5.78 -11.58
C ALA A 71 10.48 5.47 -10.08
N LEU A 72 11.16 4.39 -9.72
CA LEU A 72 11.38 4.02 -8.32
C LEU A 72 12.12 5.10 -7.54
N PHE A 73 13.15 5.71 -8.15
CA PHE A 73 13.90 6.81 -7.53
C PHE A 73 13.01 8.02 -7.24
N PHE A 74 12.20 8.45 -8.20
CA PHE A 74 11.27 9.57 -7.98
C PHE A 74 10.19 9.23 -6.94
N SER A 75 9.69 8.00 -6.94
CA SER A 75 8.73 7.55 -5.92
C SER A 75 9.35 7.57 -4.51
N LEU A 76 10.60 7.15 -4.36
CA LEU A 76 11.32 7.20 -3.09
C LEU A 76 11.67 8.64 -2.69
N LEU A 77 12.01 9.49 -3.65
CA LEU A 77 12.32 10.91 -3.40
C LEU A 77 11.14 11.66 -2.77
N ILE A 78 9.91 11.30 -3.16
CA ILE A 78 8.68 11.84 -2.57
C ILE A 78 8.30 11.05 -1.31
N GLY A 79 8.39 9.73 -1.38
CA GLY A 79 7.91 8.83 -0.33
C GLY A 79 8.70 8.91 0.97
N ILE A 80 10.05 8.97 0.91
CA ILE A 80 10.89 8.98 2.11
C ILE A 80 10.63 10.23 2.96
N PRO A 81 10.73 11.47 2.44
CA PRO A 81 10.46 12.66 3.25
C PRO A 81 9.04 12.66 3.83
N THR A 82 8.05 12.27 3.02
CA THR A 82 6.65 12.23 3.48
C THR A 82 6.46 11.20 4.60
N THR A 83 7.03 10.00 4.45
CA THR A 83 6.97 8.97 5.50
C THR A 83 7.58 9.46 6.80
N ILE A 84 8.77 10.09 6.73
CA ILE A 84 9.45 10.63 7.90
C ILE A 84 8.59 11.71 8.58
N LEU A 85 8.04 12.65 7.81
CA LEU A 85 7.17 13.70 8.33
C LEU A 85 5.93 13.14 9.02
N LEU A 86 5.27 12.15 8.40
CA LEU A 86 4.07 11.51 8.96
C LEU A 86 4.38 10.66 10.21
N MET A 87 5.62 10.19 10.38
CA MET A 87 6.04 9.48 11.59
C MET A 87 6.40 10.43 12.74
N ILE A 88 7.02 11.58 12.44
CA ILE A 88 7.46 12.55 13.47
C ILE A 88 6.27 13.34 14.01
N GLU A 89 5.41 13.83 13.13
CA GLU A 89 4.31 14.74 13.48
C GLU A 89 2.93 14.25 12.98
N PRO A 90 2.50 13.03 13.37
CA PRO A 90 1.24 12.48 12.89
C PRO A 90 0.02 13.29 13.33
N GLU A 91 0.05 13.83 14.58
CA GLU A 91 -1.03 14.65 15.11
C GLU A 91 -1.18 15.99 14.37
N PHE A 92 -0.08 16.58 13.92
CA PHE A 92 -0.11 17.82 13.13
C PHE A 92 -0.90 17.61 11.84
N PHE A 93 -0.63 16.57 11.08
CA PHE A 93 -1.33 16.30 9.82
C PHE A 93 -2.80 15.92 10.02
N LEU A 94 -3.09 15.11 11.04
CA LEU A 94 -4.47 14.77 11.40
C LEU A 94 -5.26 15.99 11.84
N ASN A 95 -4.66 16.88 12.63
CA ASN A 95 -5.31 18.10 13.10
C ASN A 95 -5.48 19.13 11.97
N LEU A 96 -4.49 19.26 11.09
CA LEU A 96 -4.52 20.20 9.96
C LEU A 96 -5.66 19.87 8.98
N ILE A 97 -5.90 18.58 8.70
CA ILE A 97 -6.85 18.15 7.66
C ILE A 97 -8.23 17.85 8.26
N TYR A 98 -8.27 17.20 9.42
CA TYR A 98 -9.50 16.66 9.99
C TYR A 98 -9.86 17.23 11.37
N HIS A 99 -9.08 18.19 11.89
CA HIS A 99 -9.26 18.77 13.21
C HIS A 99 -9.37 17.73 14.34
N THR A 100 -8.61 16.64 14.23
CA THR A 100 -8.58 15.54 15.18
C THR A 100 -7.16 15.04 15.40
N LYS A 101 -6.92 14.41 16.56
CA LYS A 101 -5.66 13.73 16.87
C LYS A 101 -5.82 12.20 16.86
N LYS A 102 -7.06 11.72 16.66
CA LYS A 102 -7.36 10.29 16.72
C LYS A 102 -6.71 9.54 15.57
N GLY A 103 -6.09 8.41 15.88
CA GLY A 103 -5.43 7.56 14.88
C GLY A 103 -3.95 7.85 14.66
N ALA A 104 -3.33 8.77 15.42
CA ALA A 104 -1.89 9.06 15.31
C ALA A 104 -1.02 7.80 15.45
N ASN A 105 -1.32 6.92 16.42
CA ASN A 105 -0.62 5.64 16.61
C ASN A 105 -0.74 4.71 15.40
N TYR A 106 -1.91 4.69 14.73
CA TYR A 106 -2.13 3.89 13.52
C TYR A 106 -1.32 4.44 12.35
N MET A 107 -1.23 5.77 12.25
CA MET A 107 -0.44 6.45 11.24
C MET A 107 1.04 6.16 11.39
N VAL A 108 1.60 6.30 12.58
CA VAL A 108 3.02 6.00 12.86
C VAL A 108 3.36 4.55 12.51
N PHE A 109 2.48 3.61 12.87
CA PHE A 109 2.71 2.20 12.57
C PHE A 109 2.65 1.89 11.07
N LEU A 110 1.67 2.47 10.34
CA LEU A 110 1.47 2.18 8.91
C LEU A 110 2.42 2.96 7.99
N ALA A 111 2.91 4.13 8.40
CA ALA A 111 3.74 4.99 7.57
C ALA A 111 4.94 4.27 6.92
N PRO A 112 5.77 3.45 7.61
CA PRO A 112 6.88 2.76 6.99
C PRO A 112 6.43 1.72 5.93
N PHE A 113 5.27 1.12 6.10
CA PHE A 113 4.71 0.19 5.11
C PHE A 113 4.15 0.94 3.89
N CYS A 114 3.62 2.15 4.09
CA CYS A 114 3.17 2.99 2.99
C CYS A 114 4.32 3.42 2.07
N LEU A 115 5.57 3.49 2.56
CA LEU A 115 6.73 3.66 1.69
C LEU A 115 6.84 2.54 0.63
N LEU A 116 6.53 1.29 1.01
CA LEU A 116 6.45 0.18 0.06
C LEU A 116 5.29 0.35 -0.91
N GLN A 117 4.15 0.88 -0.45
CA GLN A 117 3.00 1.21 -1.29
C GLN A 117 3.37 2.25 -2.37
N TYR A 118 4.21 3.25 -2.05
CA TYR A 118 4.62 4.27 -3.02
C TYR A 118 5.50 3.71 -4.14
N ILE A 119 6.29 2.67 -3.87
CA ILE A 119 7.08 1.99 -4.91
C ILE A 119 6.31 0.88 -5.62
N GLU A 120 5.18 0.44 -5.09
CA GLU A 120 4.34 -0.60 -5.69
C GLU A 120 3.77 -0.14 -7.04
N ALA A 121 3.27 1.10 -7.15
CA ALA A 121 2.71 1.62 -8.38
C ALA A 121 3.69 1.54 -9.57
N PRO A 122 4.95 2.03 -9.50
CA PRO A 122 5.91 1.85 -10.59
C PRO A 122 6.19 0.39 -10.95
N LEU A 123 6.18 -0.51 -9.97
CA LEU A 123 6.39 -1.94 -10.21
C LEU A 123 5.19 -2.56 -10.94
N ALA A 124 3.96 -2.28 -10.49
CA ALA A 124 2.73 -2.76 -11.11
C ALA A 124 2.62 -2.28 -12.57
N PHE A 125 2.77 -0.97 -12.81
CA PHE A 125 2.73 -0.40 -14.16
C PHE A 125 3.86 -0.93 -15.05
N SER A 126 5.02 -1.25 -14.50
CA SER A 126 6.11 -1.86 -15.26
C SER A 126 5.77 -3.28 -15.71
N LEU A 127 5.08 -4.08 -14.88
CA LEU A 127 4.57 -5.40 -15.29
C LEU A 127 3.52 -5.27 -16.41
N ASP A 128 2.64 -4.29 -16.30
CA ASP A 128 1.63 -4.02 -17.32
C ASP A 128 2.28 -3.59 -18.65
N ALA A 129 3.28 -2.73 -18.59
CA ALA A 129 4.02 -2.23 -19.75
C ALA A 129 4.76 -3.33 -20.53
N ILE A 130 5.24 -4.38 -19.85
CA ILE A 130 5.89 -5.54 -20.49
C ILE A 130 4.91 -6.67 -20.84
N GLY A 131 3.59 -6.40 -20.78
CA GLY A 131 2.55 -7.38 -21.13
C GLY A 131 2.36 -8.50 -20.09
N LYS A 132 2.75 -8.26 -18.83
CA LYS A 132 2.64 -9.24 -17.73
C LYS A 132 1.59 -8.85 -16.68
N SER A 133 0.51 -8.20 -17.10
CA SER A 133 -0.61 -7.77 -16.25
C SER A 133 -1.24 -8.91 -15.45
N LYS A 134 -1.20 -10.15 -15.98
CA LYS A 134 -1.65 -11.34 -15.24
C LYS A 134 -0.85 -11.58 -13.96
N ASP A 135 0.45 -11.27 -13.95
CA ASP A 135 1.27 -11.41 -12.75
C ASP A 135 0.99 -10.30 -11.75
N ASN A 136 0.76 -9.07 -12.21
CA ASN A 136 0.30 -7.96 -11.38
C ASN A 136 -1.05 -8.28 -10.71
N MET A 137 -2.01 -8.80 -11.47
CA MET A 137 -3.29 -9.25 -10.93
C MET A 137 -3.13 -10.38 -9.88
N LYS A 138 -2.23 -11.34 -10.12
CA LYS A 138 -1.91 -12.41 -9.15
C LYS A 138 -1.30 -11.84 -7.87
N ALA A 139 -0.44 -10.81 -7.95
CA ALA A 139 0.11 -10.14 -6.77
C ALA A 139 -0.99 -9.59 -5.89
N THR A 140 -1.93 -8.84 -6.48
CA THR A 140 -3.09 -8.28 -5.77
C THR A 140 -3.97 -9.39 -5.18
N LEU A 141 -4.20 -10.47 -5.93
CA LEU A 141 -5.01 -11.60 -5.47
C LEU A 141 -4.37 -12.30 -4.26
N TYR A 142 -3.07 -12.63 -4.34
CA TYR A 142 -2.34 -13.21 -3.21
C TYR A 142 -2.30 -12.28 -1.99
N GLY A 143 -2.04 -10.98 -2.22
CA GLY A 143 -2.09 -10.00 -1.16
C GLY A 143 -3.45 -9.95 -0.46
N THR A 144 -4.53 -9.91 -1.23
CA THR A 144 -5.90 -9.90 -0.69
C THR A 144 -6.24 -11.18 0.09
N ILE A 145 -5.84 -12.35 -0.41
CA ILE A 145 -6.05 -13.63 0.29
C ILE A 145 -5.29 -13.61 1.63
N VAL A 146 -4.01 -13.24 1.62
CA VAL A 146 -3.19 -13.14 2.84
C VAL A 146 -3.80 -12.15 3.83
N ARG A 147 -4.21 -10.97 3.36
CA ARG A 147 -4.85 -9.94 4.20
C ARG A 147 -6.13 -10.47 4.86
N THR A 148 -7.00 -11.10 4.07
CA THR A 148 -8.29 -11.61 4.59
C THR A 148 -8.08 -12.76 5.58
N ALA A 149 -7.18 -13.68 5.28
CA ALA A 149 -6.85 -14.80 6.16
C ALA A 149 -6.24 -14.31 7.48
N LEU A 150 -5.29 -13.36 7.42
CA LEU A 150 -4.66 -12.78 8.60
C LEU A 150 -5.64 -11.95 9.43
N LEU A 151 -6.50 -11.16 8.77
CA LEU A 151 -7.54 -10.41 9.46
C LEU A 151 -8.41 -11.35 10.29
N PHE A 152 -8.86 -12.46 9.69
CA PHE A 152 -9.66 -13.46 10.39
C PHE A 152 -8.88 -14.10 11.55
N LEU A 153 -7.65 -14.56 11.32
CA LEU A 153 -6.83 -15.19 12.37
C LEU A 153 -6.50 -14.24 13.52
N LEU A 154 -6.09 -13.01 13.21
CA LEU A 154 -5.70 -12.01 14.21
C LEU A 154 -6.89 -11.47 15.01
N ALA A 155 -8.09 -11.49 14.44
CA ALA A 155 -9.28 -11.05 15.16
C ALA A 155 -9.55 -11.90 16.41
N PHE A 156 -9.23 -13.19 16.38
CA PHE A 156 -9.36 -14.07 17.56
C PHE A 156 -8.37 -13.75 18.68
N LEU A 157 -7.28 -13.03 18.41
CA LEU A 157 -6.33 -12.59 19.45
C LEU A 157 -6.82 -11.41 20.29
N LYS A 158 -8.05 -10.93 20.06
CA LYS A 158 -8.69 -9.82 20.81
C LYS A 158 -7.87 -8.51 20.79
N ILE A 159 -7.15 -8.25 19.70
CA ILE A 159 -6.34 -7.03 19.55
C ILE A 159 -7.11 -5.85 18.92
N GLY A 160 -8.45 -5.97 18.80
CA GLY A 160 -9.31 -4.92 18.24
C GLY A 160 -8.99 -4.58 16.80
N ILE A 161 -8.94 -3.28 16.46
CA ILE A 161 -8.68 -2.80 15.09
C ILE A 161 -7.27 -3.12 14.58
N TRP A 162 -6.32 -3.45 15.46
CA TRP A 162 -4.95 -3.81 15.08
C TRP A 162 -4.87 -5.02 14.15
N CYS A 163 -5.86 -5.92 14.21
CA CYS A 163 -5.93 -7.03 13.25
C CYS A 163 -6.02 -6.54 11.79
N LEU A 164 -6.78 -5.46 11.54
CA LEU A 164 -6.88 -4.83 10.22
C LEU A 164 -5.60 -4.08 9.84
N ILE A 165 -5.00 -3.36 10.79
CA ILE A 165 -3.77 -2.59 10.57
C ILE A 165 -2.61 -3.51 10.18
N ILE A 166 -2.40 -4.57 10.95
CA ILE A 166 -1.32 -5.55 10.68
C ILE A 166 -1.57 -6.30 9.37
N SER A 167 -2.80 -6.74 9.11
CA SER A 167 -3.13 -7.43 7.86
C SER A 167 -2.96 -6.53 6.64
N THR A 168 -3.24 -5.23 6.77
CA THR A 168 -3.00 -4.23 5.72
C THR A 168 -1.50 -4.04 5.46
N ALA A 169 -0.69 -3.92 6.51
CA ALA A 169 0.76 -3.82 6.39
C ALA A 169 1.37 -5.04 5.66
N LEU A 170 0.94 -6.24 6.05
CA LEU A 170 1.41 -7.48 5.41
C LEU A 170 0.94 -7.62 3.96
N ASN A 171 -0.28 -7.17 3.64
CA ASN A 171 -0.76 -7.11 2.26
C ASN A 171 0.16 -6.27 1.37
N ILE A 172 0.53 -5.07 1.82
CA ILE A 172 1.45 -4.16 1.11
C ILE A 172 2.79 -4.86 0.86
N ILE A 173 3.34 -5.51 1.88
CA ILE A 173 4.59 -6.27 1.77
C ILE A 173 4.48 -7.34 0.68
N VAL A 174 3.46 -8.19 0.75
CA VAL A 174 3.27 -9.31 -0.18
C VAL A 174 3.17 -8.82 -1.62
N ILE A 175 2.33 -7.83 -1.90
CA ILE A 175 2.15 -7.30 -3.27
C ILE A 175 3.45 -6.70 -3.79
N THR A 176 4.10 -5.84 -3.00
CA THR A 176 5.32 -5.16 -3.42
C THR A 176 6.46 -6.13 -3.71
N PHE A 177 6.70 -7.10 -2.81
CA PHE A 177 7.76 -8.09 -3.01
C PHE A 177 7.47 -9.05 -4.16
N TYR A 178 6.21 -9.46 -4.36
CA TYR A 178 5.83 -10.28 -5.49
C TYR A 178 6.08 -9.56 -6.82
N ASN A 179 5.64 -8.31 -6.95
CA ASN A 179 5.84 -7.50 -8.14
C ASN A 179 7.34 -7.26 -8.40
N LEU A 180 8.11 -6.94 -7.37
CA LEU A 180 9.56 -6.78 -7.47
C LEU A 180 10.26 -8.07 -7.94
N TYR A 181 9.89 -9.23 -7.38
CA TYR A 181 10.42 -10.52 -7.78
C TYR A 181 10.14 -10.82 -9.26
N LYS A 182 8.90 -10.59 -9.71
CA LYS A 182 8.49 -10.83 -11.09
C LYS A 182 9.23 -9.92 -12.07
N ILE A 183 9.34 -8.62 -11.79
CA ILE A 183 10.10 -7.69 -12.62
C ILE A 183 11.55 -8.13 -12.74
N ARG A 184 12.20 -8.45 -11.62
CA ARG A 184 13.59 -8.94 -11.64
C ARG A 184 13.76 -10.19 -12.48
N ARG A 185 12.77 -11.11 -12.45
CA ARG A 185 12.79 -12.34 -13.23
C ARG A 185 12.63 -12.09 -14.73
N TYR A 186 11.74 -11.20 -15.14
CA TYR A 186 11.48 -10.92 -16.57
C TYR A 186 12.53 -10.02 -17.22
N LEU A 187 13.27 -9.27 -16.45
CA LEU A 187 14.29 -8.37 -16.96
C LEU A 187 15.73 -8.92 -16.76
N LYS A 188 15.90 -10.17 -16.34
CA LYS A 188 17.21 -10.82 -16.36
C LYS A 188 17.66 -11.01 -17.78
#